data_fd8e477216dff5caf641b6dab878657a
#
_entry.id   fd8e477216dff5caf641b6dab878657a
#
_cell.length_a   1.000
_cell.length_b   1.000
_cell.length_c   1.000
_cell.angle_alpha   90.00
_cell.angle_beta   90.00
_cell.angle_gamma   90.00
#
_symmetry.space_group_name_H-M   'P 1'
#
loop_
_entity.id
_entity.type
_entity.pdbx_description
1 polymer ?
#
loop_
_entity_poly.entity_id
_entity_poly.type
_entity_poly.pdbx_seq_one_letter_code
_entity_poly.pdbx_strand_id
1 'polypeptide(L)'
;MHIQNQLVKAQEEEKSISELLGNLQSSLKDLKAEQAVVNHELARKDKEAVNARKKVETLQNPFTPRNLLQWLLDHGGQIVGIILAIIVLRWLVVVFSGRIVSLIMKSRKRSSEREAENRAFTLSGVFRHLCSVMIIGGGTIMLLDTVGIPIGPLMGGAAVLGLAIAFGAQNLIRDYFSGFMVLMEDQYGVNDIIRIGDTAGRVERLSLRTTVLRDVEGVVHFVPHGTIKTVSNLTHGWSRAFFEIGIAYKENVDAVMKILIELGTELRQDPKYAGYILDDPEMLGVDSFDSSAVVLKFFIKTRPLQQWVVKRELLRRIKNRFDELGVEIPFPHRTVYHRYSEGTSIPAPHTSQDSDQERTAA
;
A
#
# COMPACT_ATOMS: atom_id res chain seq x y z
N MET A 1 -25.79 90.82 -94.18
CA MET A 1 -26.08 89.34 -94.23
C MET A 1 -25.34 88.50 -93.28
N HIS A 2 -24.08 88.81 -92.84
CA HIS A 2 -23.24 87.98 -91.94
C HIS A 2 -23.76 87.98 -90.50
N ILE A 3 -24.23 89.08 -89.95
CA ILE A 3 -24.72 89.19 -88.55
C ILE A 3 -26.03 88.45 -88.34
N GLN A 4 -26.92 88.41 -89.34
CA GLN A 4 -28.20 87.71 -89.29
C GLN A 4 -28.03 86.17 -89.25
N ASN A 5 -27.02 85.66 -89.97
CA ASN A 5 -26.70 84.23 -89.93
C ASN A 5 -26.03 83.74 -88.56
N GLN A 6 -25.28 84.65 -87.91
CA GLN A 6 -24.73 84.36 -86.59
C GLN A 6 -25.82 84.39 -85.51
N LEU A 7 -26.83 85.29 -85.66
CA LEU A 7 -27.95 85.34 -84.71
C LEU A 7 -28.84 84.09 -84.80
N VAL A 8 -29.08 83.58 -85.99
CA VAL A 8 -29.86 82.36 -86.20
C VAL A 8 -29.13 81.14 -85.65
N LYS A 9 -27.80 81.02 -85.86
CA LYS A 9 -27.00 79.95 -85.25
C LYS A 9 -26.98 79.98 -83.71
N ALA A 10 -26.84 81.19 -83.14
CA ALA A 10 -26.90 81.38 -81.71
C ALA A 10 -28.27 80.99 -81.09
N GLN A 11 -29.37 81.32 -81.82
CA GLN A 11 -30.73 80.89 -81.40
C GLN A 11 -30.96 79.40 -81.55
N GLU A 12 -30.38 78.74 -82.58
CA GLU A 12 -30.42 77.28 -82.71
C GLU A 12 -29.59 76.60 -81.62
N GLU A 13 -28.39 77.12 -81.26
CA GLU A 13 -27.56 76.62 -80.14
C GLU A 13 -28.26 76.82 -78.80
N GLU A 14 -28.90 78.02 -78.61
CA GLU A 14 -29.66 78.27 -77.36
C GLU A 14 -30.86 77.29 -77.22
N LYS A 15 -31.55 76.99 -78.30
CA LYS A 15 -32.66 76.03 -78.35
C LYS A 15 -32.17 74.61 -78.07
N SER A 16 -31.00 74.19 -78.63
CA SER A 16 -30.42 72.87 -78.40
C SER A 16 -29.91 72.70 -76.99
N ILE A 17 -29.32 73.77 -76.39
CA ILE A 17 -28.89 73.78 -74.99
C ILE A 17 -30.11 73.72 -74.06
N SER A 18 -31.21 74.42 -74.38
CA SER A 18 -32.42 74.36 -73.55
C SER A 18 -33.10 72.99 -73.59
N GLU A 19 -33.09 72.30 -74.76
CA GLU A 19 -33.56 70.92 -74.89
C GLU A 19 -32.66 69.91 -74.12
N LEU A 20 -31.34 70.10 -74.20
CA LEU A 20 -30.39 69.33 -73.46
C LEU A 20 -30.59 69.53 -71.96
N LEU A 21 -30.75 70.77 -71.47
CA LEU A 21 -31.06 71.09 -70.08
C LEU A 21 -32.36 70.44 -69.59
N GLY A 22 -33.41 70.48 -70.44
CA GLY A 22 -34.69 69.78 -70.15
C GLY A 22 -34.55 68.27 -70.02
N ASN A 23 -33.79 67.67 -70.91
CA ASN A 23 -33.51 66.23 -70.87
C ASN A 23 -32.66 65.86 -69.66
N LEU A 24 -31.67 66.69 -69.33
CA LEU A 24 -30.84 66.46 -68.10
C LEU A 24 -31.66 66.61 -66.82
N GLN A 25 -32.56 67.62 -66.78
CA GLN A 25 -33.45 67.80 -65.61
C GLN A 25 -34.44 66.64 -65.45
N SER A 26 -35.00 66.12 -66.58
CA SER A 26 -35.86 64.91 -66.50
C SER A 26 -35.11 63.70 -66.04
N SER A 27 -33.89 63.45 -66.60
CA SER A 27 -33.02 62.31 -66.14
C SER A 27 -32.59 62.42 -64.66
N LEU A 28 -32.33 63.65 -64.22
CA LEU A 28 -32.01 63.93 -62.82
C LEU A 28 -33.20 63.67 -61.89
N LYS A 29 -34.41 63.95 -62.35
CA LYS A 29 -35.66 63.68 -61.64
C LYS A 29 -35.94 62.16 -61.55
N ASP A 30 -35.69 61.43 -62.62
CA ASP A 30 -35.88 59.99 -62.68
C ASP A 30 -34.83 59.26 -61.80
N LEU A 31 -33.55 59.68 -61.86
CA LEU A 31 -32.50 59.18 -60.99
C LEU A 31 -32.77 59.44 -59.49
N LYS A 32 -33.33 60.62 -59.19
CA LYS A 32 -33.72 60.90 -57.78
C LYS A 32 -34.89 60.06 -57.33
N ALA A 33 -35.86 59.78 -58.26
CA ALA A 33 -36.96 58.88 -57.95
C ALA A 33 -36.49 57.43 -57.76
N GLU A 34 -35.59 56.98 -58.63
CA GLU A 34 -34.95 55.63 -58.44
C GLU A 34 -34.13 55.54 -57.19
N GLN A 35 -33.34 56.58 -56.87
CA GLN A 35 -32.57 56.63 -55.59
C GLN A 35 -33.51 56.60 -54.38
N ALA A 36 -34.65 57.23 -54.42
CA ALA A 36 -35.65 57.20 -53.34
C ALA A 36 -36.26 55.81 -53.17
N VAL A 37 -36.52 55.08 -54.24
CA VAL A 37 -37.01 53.70 -54.21
C VAL A 37 -35.95 52.76 -53.63
N VAL A 38 -34.70 52.88 -54.12
CA VAL A 38 -33.56 52.05 -53.59
C VAL A 38 -33.31 52.33 -52.15
N ASN A 39 -33.34 53.60 -51.71
CA ASN A 39 -33.18 53.95 -50.27
C ASN A 39 -34.32 53.37 -49.41
N HIS A 40 -35.55 53.38 -49.96
CA HIS A 40 -36.67 52.77 -49.21
C HIS A 40 -36.57 51.25 -49.14
N GLU A 41 -36.10 50.58 -50.19
CA GLU A 41 -35.82 49.15 -50.13
C GLU A 41 -34.68 48.80 -49.21
N LEU A 42 -33.58 49.56 -49.21
CA LEU A 42 -32.48 49.44 -48.27
C LEU A 42 -32.97 49.59 -46.83
N ALA A 43 -33.73 50.63 -46.52
CA ALA A 43 -34.29 50.82 -45.18
C ALA A 43 -35.24 49.71 -44.76
N ARG A 44 -35.96 49.09 -45.72
CA ARG A 44 -36.79 47.87 -45.41
C ARG A 44 -35.96 46.67 -45.14
N LYS A 45 -34.93 46.38 -45.95
CA LYS A 45 -33.99 45.22 -45.71
C LYS A 45 -33.20 45.43 -44.49
N ASP A 46 -32.75 46.60 -44.09
CA ASP A 46 -32.08 46.88 -42.85
C ASP A 46 -33.00 46.62 -41.65
N LYS A 47 -34.24 47.01 -41.69
CA LYS A 47 -35.24 46.69 -40.66
C LYS A 47 -35.47 45.19 -40.57
N GLU A 48 -35.56 44.45 -41.65
CA GLU A 48 -35.68 43.00 -41.68
C GLU A 48 -34.43 42.31 -41.10
N ALA A 49 -33.24 42.81 -41.48
CA ALA A 49 -31.97 42.31 -40.94
C ALA A 49 -31.82 42.53 -39.42
N VAL A 50 -32.20 43.73 -38.94
CA VAL A 50 -32.19 44.02 -37.48
C VAL A 50 -33.19 43.16 -36.74
N ASN A 51 -34.39 42.95 -37.29
CA ASN A 51 -35.38 42.08 -36.69
C ASN A 51 -34.94 40.59 -36.67
N ALA A 52 -34.29 40.16 -37.77
CA ALA A 52 -33.71 38.82 -37.84
C ALA A 52 -32.58 38.62 -36.80
N ARG A 53 -31.69 39.62 -36.67
CA ARG A 53 -30.63 39.60 -35.61
C ARG A 53 -31.21 39.55 -34.21
N LYS A 54 -32.21 40.38 -33.89
CA LYS A 54 -32.90 40.35 -32.60
C LYS A 54 -33.57 39.00 -32.34
N LYS A 55 -34.15 38.38 -33.36
CA LYS A 55 -34.77 37.05 -33.23
C LYS A 55 -33.76 35.95 -32.98
N VAL A 56 -32.56 36.01 -33.64
CA VAL A 56 -31.45 35.13 -33.41
C VAL A 56 -30.88 35.31 -31.98
N GLU A 57 -30.71 36.56 -31.56
CA GLU A 57 -30.23 36.89 -30.21
C GLU A 57 -31.19 36.42 -29.12
N THR A 58 -32.51 36.56 -29.31
CA THR A 58 -33.52 36.00 -28.37
C THR A 58 -33.57 34.49 -28.38
N LEU A 59 -33.31 33.83 -29.49
CA LEU A 59 -33.21 32.36 -29.58
C LEU A 59 -31.91 31.82 -29.01
N GLN A 60 -30.82 32.58 -29.12
CA GLN A 60 -29.50 32.21 -28.53
C GLN A 60 -29.37 32.56 -27.04
N ASN A 61 -30.24 33.40 -26.49
CA ASN A 61 -30.18 33.74 -25.09
C ASN A 61 -30.71 32.56 -24.23
N PRO A 62 -29.84 31.85 -23.49
CA PRO A 62 -30.25 30.68 -22.71
C PRO A 62 -31.19 31.04 -21.56
N PHE A 63 -31.26 32.32 -21.17
CA PHE A 63 -32.06 32.80 -20.01
C PHE A 63 -33.46 33.25 -20.35
N THR A 64 -33.94 33.04 -21.59
CA THR A 64 -35.36 33.31 -21.89
C THR A 64 -36.26 32.28 -21.20
N PRO A 65 -37.40 32.67 -20.62
CA PRO A 65 -38.28 31.75 -19.90
C PRO A 65 -38.68 30.52 -20.72
N ARG A 66 -38.80 30.66 -22.02
CA ARG A 66 -39.15 29.57 -22.94
C ARG A 66 -38.00 28.58 -23.15
N ASN A 67 -36.79 29.08 -23.30
CA ASN A 67 -35.61 28.27 -23.49
C ASN A 67 -35.23 27.56 -22.17
N LEU A 68 -35.40 28.22 -21.02
CA LEU A 68 -35.26 27.62 -19.67
C LEU A 68 -36.28 26.50 -19.46
N LEU A 69 -37.51 26.68 -19.86
CA LEU A 69 -38.54 25.66 -19.70
C LEU A 69 -38.28 24.43 -20.59
N GLN A 70 -37.86 24.65 -21.84
CA GLN A 70 -37.45 23.56 -22.74
C GLN A 70 -36.21 22.81 -22.19
N TRP A 71 -35.18 23.55 -21.78
CA TRP A 71 -33.99 22.96 -21.19
C TRP A 71 -34.33 22.14 -19.93
N LEU A 72 -35.23 22.65 -19.07
CA LEU A 72 -35.69 21.95 -17.87
C LEU A 72 -36.49 20.68 -18.22
N LEU A 73 -37.27 20.68 -19.26
CA LEU A 73 -38.01 19.52 -19.74
C LEU A 73 -37.06 18.45 -20.31
N ASP A 74 -36.01 18.87 -21.02
CA ASP A 74 -35.05 17.99 -21.68
C ASP A 74 -34.07 17.38 -20.66
N HIS A 75 -33.59 18.17 -19.68
CA HIS A 75 -32.56 17.75 -18.70
C HIS A 75 -33.10 17.51 -17.29
N GLY A 76 -34.32 18.02 -17.00
CA GLY A 76 -34.88 17.93 -15.64
C GLY A 76 -35.06 16.51 -15.14
N GLY A 77 -35.45 15.58 -16.01
CA GLY A 77 -35.57 14.16 -15.69
C GLY A 77 -34.22 13.55 -15.29
N GLN A 78 -33.15 13.92 -15.97
CA GLN A 78 -31.78 13.46 -15.65
C GLN A 78 -31.29 14.06 -14.32
N ILE A 79 -31.50 15.36 -14.09
CA ILE A 79 -31.12 16.05 -12.86
C ILE A 79 -31.84 15.45 -11.66
N VAL A 80 -33.16 15.25 -11.75
CA VAL A 80 -33.96 14.60 -10.70
C VAL A 80 -33.49 13.16 -10.47
N GLY A 81 -33.19 12.41 -11.53
CA GLY A 81 -32.64 11.07 -11.45
C GLY A 81 -31.30 11.01 -10.72
N ILE A 82 -30.37 11.93 -11.02
CA ILE A 82 -29.06 12.02 -10.36
C ILE A 82 -29.23 12.37 -8.87
N ILE A 83 -30.07 13.36 -8.54
CA ILE A 83 -30.34 13.76 -7.15
C ILE A 83 -30.96 12.58 -6.36
N LEU A 84 -31.92 11.89 -6.95
CA LEU A 84 -32.55 10.72 -6.33
C LEU A 84 -31.53 9.58 -6.15
N ALA A 85 -30.66 9.35 -7.12
CA ALA A 85 -29.58 8.38 -7.01
C ALA A 85 -28.61 8.74 -5.87
N ILE A 86 -28.21 10.01 -5.72
CA ILE A 86 -27.36 10.49 -4.61
C ILE A 86 -28.04 10.21 -3.27
N ILE A 87 -29.34 10.52 -3.15
CA ILE A 87 -30.12 10.31 -1.91
C ILE A 87 -30.21 8.83 -1.59
N VAL A 88 -30.55 7.98 -2.56
CA VAL A 88 -30.66 6.53 -2.39
C VAL A 88 -29.31 5.90 -2.02
N LEU A 89 -28.23 6.26 -2.73
CA LEU A 89 -26.89 5.76 -2.43
C LEU A 89 -26.46 6.15 -1.01
N ARG A 90 -26.70 7.40 -0.62
CA ARG A 90 -26.39 7.89 0.71
C ARG A 90 -27.22 7.17 1.79
N TRP A 91 -28.51 6.95 1.54
CA TRP A 91 -29.38 6.17 2.43
C TRP A 91 -28.86 4.72 2.58
N LEU A 92 -28.49 4.07 1.47
CA LEU A 92 -27.89 2.74 1.49
C LEU A 92 -26.63 2.69 2.34
N VAL A 93 -25.71 3.66 2.20
CA VAL A 93 -24.48 3.75 3.01
C VAL A 93 -24.81 3.84 4.51
N VAL A 94 -25.80 4.66 4.89
CA VAL A 94 -26.22 4.82 6.29
C VAL A 94 -26.81 3.51 6.83
N VAL A 95 -27.72 2.87 6.09
CA VAL A 95 -28.32 1.59 6.49
C VAL A 95 -27.28 0.48 6.59
N PHE A 96 -26.37 0.39 5.60
CA PHE A 96 -25.36 -0.65 5.56
C PHE A 96 -24.30 -0.48 6.67
N SER A 97 -23.87 0.76 6.95
CA SER A 97 -22.97 1.05 8.07
C SER A 97 -23.57 0.67 9.42
N GLY A 98 -24.86 0.91 9.63
CA GLY A 98 -25.56 0.49 10.84
C GLY A 98 -25.66 -1.04 11.00
N ARG A 99 -25.91 -1.76 9.91
CA ARG A 99 -25.94 -3.23 9.92
C ARG A 99 -24.57 -3.85 10.19
N ILE A 100 -23.50 -3.31 9.62
CA ILE A 100 -22.12 -3.78 9.88
C ILE A 100 -21.79 -3.63 11.37
N VAL A 101 -22.07 -2.48 11.97
CA VAL A 101 -21.86 -2.26 13.42
C VAL A 101 -22.62 -3.28 14.25
N SER A 102 -23.90 -3.50 13.93
CA SER A 102 -24.74 -4.46 14.67
C SER A 102 -24.24 -5.91 14.54
N LEU A 103 -23.73 -6.32 13.37
CA LEU A 103 -23.15 -7.65 13.15
C LEU A 103 -21.85 -7.83 13.94
N ILE A 104 -20.97 -6.82 13.96
CA ILE A 104 -19.71 -6.84 14.73
C ILE A 104 -20.01 -6.95 16.24
N MET A 105 -21.01 -6.22 16.74
CA MET A 105 -21.40 -6.31 18.14
C MET A 105 -22.00 -7.67 18.51
N LYS A 106 -22.80 -8.27 17.63
CA LYS A 106 -23.44 -9.58 17.87
C LYS A 106 -22.44 -10.73 17.89
N SER A 107 -21.31 -10.62 17.16
CA SER A 107 -20.28 -11.68 17.02
C SER A 107 -19.31 -11.74 18.20
N ARG A 108 -19.19 -10.71 19.04
CA ARG A 108 -18.25 -10.67 20.18
C ARG A 108 -18.98 -10.78 21.52
N LYS A 109 -19.17 -12.01 21.97
CA LYS A 109 -19.47 -12.32 23.37
C LYS A 109 -18.17 -12.33 24.19
N ARG A 110 -18.04 -11.39 25.14
CA ARG A 110 -17.10 -11.29 26.28
C ARG A 110 -15.92 -10.33 26.18
N SER A 111 -15.89 -9.53 27.24
CA SER A 111 -14.82 -8.68 27.79
C SER A 111 -14.28 -7.52 26.93
N SER A 112 -14.56 -6.34 27.41
CA SER A 112 -14.31 -4.97 26.90
C SER A 112 -15.34 -4.45 25.86
N GLU A 113 -16.63 -4.61 26.18
CA GLU A 113 -17.73 -4.15 25.30
C GLU A 113 -17.64 -2.66 24.96
N ARG A 114 -17.31 -1.78 25.91
CA ARG A 114 -17.29 -0.32 25.69
C ARG A 114 -16.17 0.14 24.74
N GLU A 115 -14.98 -0.44 24.82
CA GLU A 115 -13.86 -0.05 23.94
C GLU A 115 -14.06 -0.54 22.50
N ALA A 116 -14.58 -1.75 22.32
CA ALA A 116 -14.89 -2.30 21.00
C ALA A 116 -16.05 -1.55 20.33
N GLU A 117 -17.04 -1.15 21.10
CA GLU A 117 -18.18 -0.35 20.68
C GLU A 117 -17.72 1.05 20.19
N ASN A 118 -16.92 1.76 20.98
CA ASN A 118 -16.38 3.06 20.61
C ASN A 118 -15.55 3.00 19.32
N ARG A 119 -14.72 1.97 19.16
CA ARG A 119 -13.92 1.77 17.93
C ARG A 119 -14.80 1.48 16.72
N ALA A 120 -15.85 0.65 16.88
CA ALA A 120 -16.77 0.35 15.79
C ALA A 120 -17.57 1.59 15.36
N PHE A 121 -18.05 2.41 16.32
CA PHE A 121 -18.72 3.67 16.02
C PHE A 121 -17.81 4.65 15.29
N THR A 122 -16.59 4.85 15.75
CA THR A 122 -15.62 5.74 15.11
C THR A 122 -15.33 5.27 13.68
N LEU A 123 -15.06 3.98 13.49
CA LEU A 123 -14.74 3.42 12.17
C LEU A 123 -15.91 3.55 11.20
N SER A 124 -17.14 3.25 11.66
CA SER A 124 -18.35 3.40 10.83
C SER A 124 -18.63 4.86 10.49
N GLY A 125 -18.34 5.79 11.41
CA GLY A 125 -18.43 7.22 11.18
C GLY A 125 -17.48 7.69 10.07
N VAL A 126 -16.21 7.33 10.16
CA VAL A 126 -15.20 7.65 9.14
C VAL A 126 -15.58 7.07 7.77
N PHE A 127 -15.97 5.79 7.73
CA PHE A 127 -16.42 5.14 6.48
C PHE A 127 -17.61 5.85 5.85
N ARG A 128 -18.63 6.19 6.65
CA ARG A 128 -19.81 6.91 6.19
C ARG A 128 -19.48 8.30 5.64
N HIS A 129 -18.57 9.05 6.31
CA HIS A 129 -18.12 10.35 5.82
C HIS A 129 -17.36 10.24 4.50
N LEU A 130 -16.44 9.28 4.39
CA LEU A 130 -15.66 9.04 3.16
C LEU A 130 -16.58 8.69 1.98
N CYS A 131 -17.49 7.73 2.17
CA CYS A 131 -18.47 7.38 1.14
C CYS A 131 -19.39 8.57 0.78
N SER A 132 -19.81 9.37 1.77
CA SER A 132 -20.63 10.56 1.51
C SER A 132 -19.90 11.60 0.67
N VAL A 133 -18.62 11.85 0.95
CA VAL A 133 -17.79 12.79 0.14
C VAL A 133 -17.66 12.29 -1.29
N MET A 134 -17.42 10.99 -1.50
CA MET A 134 -17.32 10.41 -2.84
C MET A 134 -18.66 10.48 -3.60
N ILE A 135 -19.79 10.16 -2.95
CA ILE A 135 -21.11 10.18 -3.57
C ILE A 135 -21.51 11.62 -3.94
N ILE A 136 -21.31 12.58 -3.02
CA ILE A 136 -21.64 13.98 -3.27
C ILE A 136 -20.71 14.56 -4.34
N GLY A 137 -19.40 14.33 -4.25
CA GLY A 137 -18.42 14.82 -5.23
C GLY A 137 -18.68 14.28 -6.63
N GLY A 138 -18.87 12.96 -6.77
CA GLY A 138 -19.21 12.32 -8.03
C GLY A 138 -20.56 12.79 -8.59
N GLY A 139 -21.58 12.88 -7.75
CA GLY A 139 -22.89 13.38 -8.12
C GLY A 139 -22.86 14.84 -8.55
N THR A 140 -22.07 15.69 -7.90
CA THR A 140 -21.85 17.09 -8.30
C THR A 140 -21.21 17.17 -9.68
N ILE A 141 -20.19 16.38 -9.96
CA ILE A 141 -19.56 16.34 -11.30
C ILE A 141 -20.57 15.93 -12.36
N MET A 142 -21.41 14.92 -12.10
CA MET A 142 -22.47 14.50 -13.03
C MET A 142 -23.52 15.59 -13.25
N LEU A 143 -23.90 16.33 -12.21
CA LEU A 143 -24.82 17.47 -12.33
C LEU A 143 -24.22 18.60 -13.17
N LEU A 144 -22.93 18.92 -12.97
CA LEU A 144 -22.23 19.94 -13.76
C LEU A 144 -22.17 19.56 -15.25
N ASP A 145 -21.91 18.30 -15.56
CA ASP A 145 -21.94 17.77 -16.93
C ASP A 145 -23.31 17.94 -17.58
N THR A 146 -24.38 17.59 -16.84
CA THR A 146 -25.76 17.73 -17.31
C THR A 146 -26.14 19.19 -17.60
N VAL A 147 -25.57 20.13 -16.85
CA VAL A 147 -25.77 21.58 -17.05
C VAL A 147 -24.94 22.13 -18.23
N GLY A 148 -24.04 21.31 -18.82
CA GLY A 148 -23.17 21.68 -19.92
C GLY A 148 -21.88 22.39 -19.50
N ILE A 149 -21.50 22.32 -18.23
CA ILE A 149 -20.23 22.86 -17.78
C ILE A 149 -19.12 21.87 -18.18
N PRO A 150 -18.03 22.31 -18.82
CA PRO A 150 -16.94 21.42 -19.23
C PRO A 150 -16.27 20.78 -18.00
N ILE A 151 -16.50 19.49 -17.78
CA ILE A 151 -15.95 18.74 -16.64
C ILE A 151 -14.49 18.29 -16.84
N GLY A 152 -13.93 18.45 -18.05
CA GLY A 152 -12.56 18.03 -18.37
C GLY A 152 -11.50 18.49 -17.35
N PRO A 153 -11.42 19.79 -17.00
CA PRO A 153 -10.48 20.28 -15.99
C PRO A 153 -10.71 19.67 -14.59
N LEU A 154 -11.99 19.46 -14.21
CA LEU A 154 -12.33 18.83 -12.93
C LEU A 154 -11.91 17.35 -12.89
N MET A 155 -12.11 16.61 -13.99
CA MET A 155 -11.65 15.23 -14.11
C MET A 155 -10.13 15.14 -14.08
N GLY A 156 -9.42 16.09 -14.72
CA GLY A 156 -7.96 16.19 -14.62
C GLY A 156 -7.49 16.37 -13.17
N GLY A 157 -8.09 17.28 -12.44
CA GLY A 157 -7.82 17.51 -11.02
C GLY A 157 -8.14 16.28 -10.15
N ALA A 158 -9.29 15.63 -10.39
CA ALA A 158 -9.69 14.42 -9.68
C ALA A 158 -8.73 13.25 -9.96
N ALA A 159 -8.21 13.13 -11.19
CA ALA A 159 -7.23 12.10 -11.53
C ALA A 159 -5.92 12.29 -10.75
N VAL A 160 -5.42 13.52 -10.61
CA VAL A 160 -4.23 13.83 -9.81
C VAL A 160 -4.45 13.51 -8.33
N LEU A 161 -5.62 13.88 -7.77
CA LEU A 161 -5.99 13.51 -6.41
C LEU A 161 -6.10 12.00 -6.23
N GLY A 162 -6.69 11.29 -7.19
CA GLY A 162 -6.76 9.82 -7.20
C GLY A 162 -5.39 9.18 -7.18
N LEU A 163 -4.44 9.71 -7.94
CA LEU A 163 -3.06 9.24 -7.97
C LEU A 163 -2.37 9.46 -6.61
N ALA A 164 -2.55 10.63 -5.99
CA ALA A 164 -2.00 10.93 -4.67
C ALA A 164 -2.55 9.97 -3.60
N ILE A 165 -3.86 9.68 -3.63
CA ILE A 165 -4.50 8.71 -2.73
C ILE A 165 -3.95 7.29 -2.99
N ALA A 166 -3.77 6.90 -4.25
CA ALA A 166 -3.24 5.59 -4.61
C ALA A 166 -1.81 5.38 -4.08
N PHE A 167 -0.93 6.38 -4.21
CA PHE A 167 0.41 6.34 -3.61
C PHE A 167 0.36 6.29 -2.08
N GLY A 168 -0.55 7.07 -1.46
CA GLY A 168 -0.76 7.04 0.00
C GLY A 168 -1.25 5.69 0.51
N ALA A 169 -2.06 4.96 -0.27
CA ALA A 169 -2.61 3.65 0.07
C ALA A 169 -1.72 2.47 -0.35
N GLN A 170 -0.60 2.68 -1.04
CA GLN A 170 0.24 1.64 -1.62
C GLN A 170 0.66 0.56 -0.60
N ASN A 171 1.09 0.97 0.60
CA ASN A 171 1.51 0.03 1.63
C ASN A 171 0.34 -0.80 2.15
N LEU A 172 -0.85 -0.21 2.27
CA LEU A 172 -2.05 -0.91 2.68
C LEU A 172 -2.43 -2.00 1.66
N ILE A 173 -2.41 -1.65 0.38
CA ILE A 173 -2.67 -2.59 -0.71
C ILE A 173 -1.65 -3.73 -0.68
N ARG A 174 -0.37 -3.42 -0.52
CA ARG A 174 0.70 -4.42 -0.40
C ARG A 174 0.46 -5.37 0.78
N ASP A 175 0.09 -4.84 1.96
CA ASP A 175 -0.20 -5.65 3.15
C ASP A 175 -1.28 -6.71 2.86
N TYR A 176 -2.38 -6.30 2.22
CA TYR A 176 -3.50 -7.20 1.91
C TYR A 176 -3.14 -8.26 0.86
N PHE A 177 -2.45 -7.86 -0.22
CA PHE A 177 -2.02 -8.81 -1.26
C PHE A 177 -1.01 -9.81 -0.71
N SER A 178 -0.01 -9.37 0.05
CA SER A 178 0.96 -10.26 0.68
C SER A 178 0.28 -11.22 1.66
N GLY A 179 -0.65 -10.72 2.48
CA GLY A 179 -1.40 -11.58 3.42
C GLY A 179 -2.30 -12.59 2.73
N PHE A 180 -2.91 -12.21 1.61
CA PHE A 180 -3.68 -13.13 0.78
C PHE A 180 -2.79 -14.27 0.25
N MET A 181 -1.59 -13.95 -0.26
CA MET A 181 -0.64 -14.96 -0.75
C MET A 181 -0.14 -15.88 0.35
N VAL A 182 0.18 -15.35 1.52
CA VAL A 182 0.57 -16.15 2.70
C VAL A 182 -0.49 -17.21 3.03
N LEU A 183 -1.77 -16.81 3.01
CA LEU A 183 -2.89 -17.71 3.30
C LEU A 183 -3.16 -18.71 2.16
N MET A 184 -3.02 -18.28 0.92
CA MET A 184 -3.29 -19.12 -0.25
C MET A 184 -2.21 -20.18 -0.46
N GLU A 185 -0.95 -19.84 -0.17
CA GLU A 185 0.21 -20.74 -0.31
C GLU A 185 0.51 -21.54 0.96
N ASP A 186 -0.26 -21.36 2.03
CA ASP A 186 -0.07 -22.04 3.33
C ASP A 186 1.38 -21.96 3.85
N GLN A 187 2.00 -20.76 3.72
CA GLN A 187 3.41 -20.57 4.12
C GLN A 187 3.60 -20.79 5.62
N TYR A 188 2.62 -20.38 6.42
CA TYR A 188 2.56 -20.64 7.87
C TYR A 188 1.14 -20.43 8.42
N GLY A 189 0.84 -21.09 9.53
CA GLY A 189 -0.46 -21.05 10.20
C GLY A 189 -0.37 -20.60 11.66
N VAL A 190 -1.54 -20.55 12.29
CA VAL A 190 -1.64 -20.29 13.75
C VAL A 190 -0.99 -21.44 14.51
N ASN A 191 -0.21 -21.13 15.54
CA ASN A 191 0.66 -21.99 16.36
C ASN A 191 1.99 -22.37 15.72
N ASP A 192 2.26 -22.07 14.45
CA ASP A 192 3.62 -22.20 13.93
C ASP A 192 4.60 -21.25 14.65
N ILE A 193 5.85 -21.65 14.71
CA ILE A 193 6.95 -20.78 15.13
C ILE A 193 7.67 -20.33 13.86
N ILE A 194 7.62 -19.02 13.63
CA ILE A 194 8.23 -18.40 12.45
C ILE A 194 9.24 -17.34 12.86
N ARG A 195 10.15 -17.06 11.95
CA ARG A 195 11.11 -15.95 12.07
C ARG A 195 10.91 -14.99 10.91
N ILE A 196 10.77 -13.71 11.24
CA ILE A 196 10.64 -12.60 10.29
C ILE A 196 11.72 -11.58 10.64
N GLY A 197 12.77 -11.49 9.82
CA GLY A 197 13.97 -10.70 10.16
C GLY A 197 14.57 -11.20 11.48
N ASP A 198 14.75 -10.30 12.44
CA ASP A 198 15.32 -10.62 13.76
C ASP A 198 14.27 -11.09 14.78
N THR A 199 13.00 -11.02 14.45
CA THR A 199 11.91 -11.41 15.35
C THR A 199 11.48 -12.85 15.10
N ALA A 200 11.56 -13.69 16.13
CA ALA A 200 11.06 -15.06 16.08
C ALA A 200 9.99 -15.26 17.15
N GLY A 201 8.90 -15.94 16.81
CA GLY A 201 7.82 -16.18 17.76
C GLY A 201 6.76 -17.14 17.23
N ARG A 202 5.86 -17.51 18.14
CA ARG A 202 4.69 -18.32 17.81
C ARG A 202 3.61 -17.42 17.20
N VAL A 203 3.02 -17.85 16.12
CA VAL A 203 1.86 -17.20 15.50
C VAL A 203 0.64 -17.38 16.40
N GLU A 204 0.17 -16.30 17.01
CA GLU A 204 -1.07 -16.30 17.80
C GLU A 204 -2.31 -16.01 16.96
N ARG A 205 -2.13 -15.13 15.98
CA ARG A 205 -3.22 -14.74 15.10
C ARG A 205 -2.68 -14.37 13.71
N LEU A 206 -3.38 -14.86 12.71
CA LEU A 206 -3.16 -14.54 11.30
C LEU A 206 -4.40 -13.85 10.76
N SER A 207 -4.24 -12.66 10.20
CA SER A 207 -5.28 -11.90 9.53
C SER A 207 -4.84 -11.57 8.12
N LEU A 208 -5.73 -11.03 7.27
CA LEU A 208 -5.36 -10.63 5.89
C LEU A 208 -4.26 -9.56 5.82
N ARG A 209 -4.11 -8.70 6.83
CA ARG A 209 -3.15 -7.61 6.80
C ARG A 209 -1.95 -7.81 7.71
N THR A 210 -2.13 -8.50 8.82
CA THR A 210 -1.10 -8.60 9.87
C THR A 210 -1.02 -10.00 10.43
N THR A 211 0.20 -10.43 10.73
CA THR A 211 0.50 -11.57 11.59
C THR A 211 0.86 -11.08 12.98
N VAL A 212 0.31 -11.73 14.00
CA VAL A 212 0.61 -11.46 15.41
C VAL A 212 1.45 -12.60 15.94
N LEU A 213 2.67 -12.29 16.37
CA LEU A 213 3.64 -13.22 16.93
C LEU A 213 3.80 -12.96 18.44
N ARG A 214 4.02 -14.01 19.21
CA ARG A 214 4.51 -13.90 20.57
C ARG A 214 5.87 -14.60 20.68
N ASP A 215 6.85 -13.87 21.14
CA ASP A 215 8.20 -14.42 21.37
C ASP A 215 8.30 -15.22 22.69
N VAL A 216 9.49 -15.72 22.96
CA VAL A 216 9.75 -16.52 24.19
C VAL A 216 9.72 -15.69 25.46
N GLU A 217 9.88 -14.37 25.38
CA GLU A 217 9.80 -13.44 26.51
C GLU A 217 8.37 -12.98 26.78
N GLY A 218 7.41 -13.37 25.91
CA GLY A 218 6.00 -13.03 26.03
C GLY A 218 5.62 -11.72 25.32
N VAL A 219 6.55 -11.06 24.62
CA VAL A 219 6.27 -9.83 23.86
C VAL A 219 5.45 -10.15 22.63
N VAL A 220 4.46 -9.31 22.37
CA VAL A 220 3.56 -9.45 21.21
C VAL A 220 4.00 -8.51 20.09
N HIS A 221 4.33 -9.08 18.94
CA HIS A 221 4.73 -8.35 17.74
C HIS A 221 3.61 -8.35 16.71
N PHE A 222 3.23 -7.14 16.23
CA PHE A 222 2.27 -6.96 15.15
C PHE A 222 3.02 -6.68 13.87
N VAL A 223 3.08 -7.64 12.97
CA VAL A 223 3.86 -7.55 11.73
C VAL A 223 2.93 -7.38 10.53
N PRO A 224 2.93 -6.21 9.83
CA PRO A 224 2.20 -6.05 8.58
C PRO A 224 2.82 -6.93 7.49
N HIS A 225 1.97 -7.63 6.70
CA HIS A 225 2.47 -8.58 5.69
C HIS A 225 3.30 -7.92 4.59
N GLY A 226 2.99 -6.69 4.21
CA GLY A 226 3.74 -5.95 3.19
C GLY A 226 5.17 -5.59 3.59
N THR A 227 5.53 -5.72 4.88
CA THR A 227 6.89 -5.52 5.37
C THR A 227 7.72 -6.80 5.38
N ILE A 228 7.07 -7.97 5.22
CA ILE A 228 7.72 -9.28 5.23
C ILE A 228 8.38 -9.52 3.88
N LYS A 229 9.70 -9.57 3.84
CA LYS A 229 10.48 -9.95 2.65
C LYS A 229 10.72 -11.45 2.59
N THR A 230 11.02 -12.03 3.73
CA THR A 230 11.32 -13.46 3.89
C THR A 230 10.74 -13.91 5.21
N VAL A 231 10.10 -15.07 5.22
CA VAL A 231 9.65 -15.76 6.42
C VAL A 231 10.34 -17.12 6.49
N SER A 232 10.86 -17.49 7.68
CA SER A 232 11.37 -18.82 7.94
C SER A 232 10.40 -19.53 8.87
N ASN A 233 9.74 -20.58 8.40
CA ASN A 233 8.89 -21.41 9.24
C ASN A 233 9.74 -22.52 9.86
N LEU A 234 9.85 -22.51 11.19
CA LEU A 234 10.66 -23.44 11.98
C LEU A 234 9.92 -24.74 12.35
N THR A 235 8.63 -24.82 11.97
CA THR A 235 7.73 -25.92 12.39
C THR A 235 6.92 -26.51 11.25
N HIS A 236 7.15 -26.08 10.00
CA HIS A 236 6.40 -26.57 8.84
C HIS A 236 6.73 -28.05 8.53
N GLY A 237 5.74 -28.92 8.60
CA GLY A 237 5.87 -30.34 8.31
C GLY A 237 6.67 -31.11 9.34
N TRP A 238 7.95 -30.82 9.49
CA TRP A 238 8.88 -31.41 10.46
C TRP A 238 9.94 -30.41 10.89
N SER A 239 10.67 -30.70 11.97
CA SER A 239 11.71 -29.83 12.50
C SER A 239 12.99 -30.61 12.76
N ARG A 240 14.11 -29.94 12.97
CA ARG A 240 15.39 -30.53 13.38
C ARG A 240 15.83 -30.02 14.74
N ALA A 241 16.20 -30.93 15.62
CA ALA A 241 17.07 -30.62 16.74
C ALA A 241 18.52 -30.67 16.24
N PHE A 242 19.13 -29.51 16.08
CA PHE A 242 20.46 -29.35 15.50
C PHE A 242 21.48 -29.12 16.64
N PHE A 243 22.62 -29.81 16.57
CA PHE A 243 23.64 -29.83 17.61
C PHE A 243 25.00 -29.46 17.05
N GLU A 244 25.72 -28.62 17.78
CA GLU A 244 27.10 -28.26 17.59
C GLU A 244 27.81 -28.56 18.92
N ILE A 245 28.70 -29.56 18.93
CA ILE A 245 29.35 -30.02 20.13
C ILE A 245 30.86 -29.84 19.96
N GLY A 246 31.44 -28.96 20.74
CA GLY A 246 32.90 -28.77 20.81
C GLY A 246 33.57 -29.78 21.72
N ILE A 247 34.61 -30.44 21.25
CA ILE A 247 35.44 -31.38 22.02
C ILE A 247 36.89 -30.91 21.98
N ALA A 248 37.68 -31.32 22.99
CA ALA A 248 39.12 -30.99 23.04
C ALA A 248 39.90 -31.67 21.92
N TYR A 249 40.92 -30.99 21.40
CA TYR A 249 41.77 -31.51 20.31
C TYR A 249 42.42 -32.85 20.58
N LYS A 250 42.61 -33.21 21.85
CA LYS A 250 43.18 -34.50 22.27
C LYS A 250 42.21 -35.67 22.15
N GLU A 251 40.91 -35.40 22.04
CA GLU A 251 39.88 -36.42 22.04
C GLU A 251 39.83 -37.18 20.72
N ASN A 252 39.46 -38.45 20.77
CA ASN A 252 39.24 -39.24 19.55
C ASN A 252 37.89 -38.91 18.95
N VAL A 253 37.92 -38.18 17.81
CA VAL A 253 36.76 -37.68 17.11
C VAL A 253 35.78 -38.81 16.73
N ASP A 254 36.29 -39.95 16.20
CA ASP A 254 35.46 -41.07 15.76
C ASP A 254 34.78 -41.77 16.94
N ALA A 255 35.45 -41.88 18.07
CA ALA A 255 34.88 -42.43 19.29
C ALA A 255 33.76 -41.54 19.84
N VAL A 256 33.99 -40.20 19.84
CA VAL A 256 32.98 -39.26 20.32
C VAL A 256 31.78 -39.22 19.38
N MET A 257 31.97 -39.26 18.06
CA MET A 257 30.86 -39.35 17.12
C MET A 257 29.96 -40.54 17.33
N LYS A 258 30.57 -41.74 17.64
CA LYS A 258 29.81 -42.95 17.98
C LYS A 258 28.98 -42.75 19.25
N ILE A 259 29.58 -42.19 20.32
CA ILE A 259 28.87 -41.88 21.56
C ILE A 259 27.68 -40.98 21.34
N LEU A 260 27.82 -39.92 20.52
CA LEU A 260 26.73 -38.98 20.20
C LEU A 260 25.55 -39.65 19.46
N ILE A 261 25.87 -40.55 18.52
CA ILE A 261 24.85 -41.34 17.79
C ILE A 261 24.16 -42.33 18.73
N GLU A 262 24.91 -43.03 19.57
CA GLU A 262 24.36 -43.95 20.58
C GLU A 262 23.37 -43.23 21.50
N LEU A 263 23.77 -42.07 22.08
CA LEU A 263 22.91 -41.25 22.93
C LEU A 263 21.65 -40.76 22.23
N GLY A 264 21.76 -40.37 20.96
CA GLY A 264 20.61 -39.97 20.15
C GLY A 264 19.66 -41.14 19.89
N THR A 265 20.20 -42.34 19.65
CA THR A 265 19.44 -43.59 19.46
C THR A 265 18.77 -44.04 20.75
N GLU A 266 19.47 -43.97 21.89
CA GLU A 266 18.90 -44.22 23.23
C GLU A 266 17.73 -43.26 23.51
N LEU A 267 17.88 -41.97 23.16
CA LEU A 267 16.80 -40.98 23.34
C LEU A 267 15.58 -41.32 22.47
N ARG A 268 15.79 -41.80 21.27
CA ARG A 268 14.70 -42.27 20.38
C ARG A 268 13.96 -43.47 20.93
N GLN A 269 14.65 -44.37 21.62
CA GLN A 269 14.06 -45.56 22.23
C GLN A 269 13.37 -45.27 23.58
N ASP A 270 13.66 -44.12 24.20
CA ASP A 270 13.03 -43.70 25.44
C ASP A 270 11.52 -43.45 25.25
N PRO A 271 10.63 -44.18 25.97
CA PRO A 271 9.17 -44.05 25.81
C PRO A 271 8.67 -42.61 25.94
N LYS A 272 9.37 -41.77 26.70
CA LYS A 272 9.01 -40.36 26.91
C LYS A 272 9.26 -39.49 25.69
N TYR A 273 10.28 -39.82 24.88
CA TYR A 273 10.73 -38.98 23.75
C TYR A 273 10.53 -39.66 22.40
N ALA A 274 10.29 -40.95 22.34
CA ALA A 274 10.09 -41.73 21.11
C ALA A 274 9.01 -41.13 20.21
N GLY A 275 7.93 -40.61 20.80
CA GLY A 275 6.84 -39.95 20.05
C GLY A 275 7.21 -38.59 19.41
N TYR A 276 8.35 -37.99 19.80
CA TYR A 276 8.82 -36.69 19.33
C TYR A 276 9.84 -36.81 18.19
N ILE A 277 10.54 -37.93 18.08
CA ILE A 277 11.64 -38.18 17.14
C ILE A 277 11.10 -38.97 15.94
N LEU A 278 11.34 -38.49 14.74
CA LEU A 278 10.86 -39.09 13.49
C LEU A 278 11.89 -40.07 12.90
N ASP A 279 13.17 -39.68 12.90
CA ASP A 279 14.24 -40.44 12.26
C ASP A 279 15.42 -40.63 13.24
N ASP A 280 16.32 -41.58 12.92
CA ASP A 280 17.58 -41.77 13.67
C ASP A 280 18.45 -40.51 13.61
N PRO A 281 19.35 -40.32 14.61
CA PRO A 281 20.30 -39.23 14.56
C PRO A 281 21.22 -39.36 13.34
N GLU A 282 21.44 -38.27 12.64
CA GLU A 282 22.32 -38.18 11.46
C GLU A 282 23.56 -37.37 11.81
N MET A 283 24.75 -38.02 11.73
CA MET A 283 26.02 -37.37 11.94
C MET A 283 26.52 -36.71 10.67
N LEU A 284 26.79 -35.40 10.72
CA LEU A 284 27.39 -34.63 9.63
C LEU A 284 28.93 -34.68 9.69
N GLY A 285 29.50 -34.94 10.86
CA GLY A 285 30.94 -35.04 11.06
C GLY A 285 31.56 -33.81 11.70
N VAL A 286 32.87 -33.63 11.47
CA VAL A 286 33.60 -32.43 11.89
C VAL A 286 33.21 -31.26 10.98
N ASP A 287 32.73 -30.19 11.58
CA ASP A 287 32.34 -28.99 10.88
C ASP A 287 33.45 -27.94 10.81
N SER A 288 34.10 -27.68 11.93
CA SER A 288 35.17 -26.68 12.02
C SER A 288 36.19 -27.02 13.12
N PHE A 289 37.36 -26.40 13.00
CA PHE A 289 38.41 -26.39 14.01
C PHE A 289 38.44 -24.97 14.61
N ASP A 290 37.84 -24.82 15.79
CA ASP A 290 37.85 -23.57 16.51
C ASP A 290 39.13 -23.38 17.30
N SER A 291 39.36 -22.18 17.86
CA SER A 291 40.59 -21.84 18.60
C SER A 291 40.92 -22.81 19.77
N SER A 292 39.91 -23.46 20.33
CA SER A 292 40.09 -24.36 21.51
C SER A 292 39.31 -25.67 21.40
N ALA A 293 38.57 -25.91 20.30
CA ALA A 293 37.69 -27.04 20.11
C ALA A 293 37.66 -27.58 18.69
N VAL A 294 37.41 -28.87 18.56
CA VAL A 294 36.92 -29.48 17.30
C VAL A 294 35.41 -29.54 17.39
N VAL A 295 34.70 -28.92 16.45
CA VAL A 295 33.25 -28.83 16.44
C VAL A 295 32.65 -29.97 15.64
N LEU A 296 31.82 -30.79 16.29
CA LEU A 296 31.06 -31.89 15.68
C LEU A 296 29.63 -31.44 15.46
N LYS A 297 29.08 -31.70 14.26
CA LYS A 297 27.70 -31.40 13.93
C LYS A 297 26.89 -32.66 13.67
N PHE A 298 25.70 -32.69 14.24
CA PHE A 298 24.70 -33.71 13.94
C PHE A 298 23.30 -33.18 14.21
N PHE A 299 22.28 -33.86 13.76
CA PHE A 299 20.90 -33.47 14.00
C PHE A 299 20.00 -34.67 14.22
N ILE A 300 18.85 -34.40 14.80
CA ILE A 300 17.73 -35.35 14.93
C ILE A 300 16.49 -34.74 14.34
N LYS A 301 15.80 -35.43 13.43
CA LYS A 301 14.53 -35.01 12.85
C LYS A 301 13.42 -35.28 13.86
N THR A 302 12.62 -34.25 14.11
CA THR A 302 11.58 -34.27 15.13
C THR A 302 10.25 -33.85 14.58
N ARG A 303 9.16 -34.13 15.28
CA ARG A 303 7.87 -33.49 15.05
C ARG A 303 7.98 -32.00 15.30
N PRO A 304 7.13 -31.18 14.62
CA PRO A 304 7.03 -29.76 14.86
C PRO A 304 6.90 -29.43 16.37
N LEU A 305 7.54 -28.37 16.81
CA LEU A 305 7.56 -27.86 18.20
C LEU A 305 8.36 -28.71 19.17
N GLN A 306 8.79 -29.94 18.85
CA GLN A 306 9.50 -30.83 19.74
C GLN A 306 11.03 -30.73 19.67
N GLN A 307 11.56 -30.05 18.67
CA GLN A 307 13.02 -29.90 18.47
C GLN A 307 13.73 -29.29 19.66
N TRP A 308 13.13 -28.37 20.38
CA TRP A 308 13.75 -27.74 21.55
C TRP A 308 13.73 -28.66 22.80
N VAL A 309 12.67 -29.46 22.91
CA VAL A 309 12.55 -30.43 24.02
C VAL A 309 13.59 -31.53 23.86
N VAL A 310 13.68 -32.10 22.64
CA VAL A 310 14.69 -33.11 22.28
C VAL A 310 16.10 -32.54 22.44
N LYS A 311 16.34 -31.32 21.93
CA LYS A 311 17.66 -30.67 22.04
C LYS A 311 18.13 -30.51 23.49
N ARG A 312 17.30 -29.95 24.36
CA ARG A 312 17.67 -29.75 25.76
C ARG A 312 17.95 -31.04 26.50
N GLU A 313 17.12 -32.08 26.29
CA GLU A 313 17.33 -33.38 26.94
C GLU A 313 18.59 -34.07 26.43
N LEU A 314 18.83 -34.07 25.11
CA LEU A 314 20.04 -34.70 24.59
C LEU A 314 21.32 -33.99 25.04
N LEU A 315 21.34 -32.65 25.06
CA LEU A 315 22.46 -31.90 25.61
C LEU A 315 22.75 -32.26 27.07
N ARG A 316 21.72 -32.46 27.89
CA ARG A 316 21.87 -32.93 29.28
C ARG A 316 22.47 -34.33 29.32
N ARG A 317 22.02 -35.27 28.48
CA ARG A 317 22.58 -36.65 28.44
C ARG A 317 24.01 -36.63 27.91
N ILE A 318 24.34 -35.84 26.92
CA ILE A 318 25.69 -35.67 26.38
C ILE A 318 26.63 -35.19 27.49
N LYS A 319 26.26 -34.14 28.24
CA LYS A 319 27.08 -33.62 29.32
C LYS A 319 27.36 -34.70 30.36
N ASN A 320 26.37 -35.45 30.85
CA ASN A 320 26.52 -36.50 31.81
C ASN A 320 27.42 -37.64 31.29
N ARG A 321 27.21 -38.09 30.05
CA ARG A 321 27.98 -39.17 29.44
C ARG A 321 29.45 -38.78 29.22
N PHE A 322 29.70 -37.52 28.82
CA PHE A 322 31.06 -37.02 28.68
C PHE A 322 31.80 -36.95 29.98
N ASP A 323 31.12 -36.55 31.08
CA ASP A 323 31.69 -36.59 32.44
C ASP A 323 32.04 -38.03 32.89
N GLU A 324 31.16 -39.00 32.62
CA GLU A 324 31.38 -40.42 32.94
C GLU A 324 32.57 -41.00 32.17
N LEU A 325 32.73 -40.64 30.90
CA LEU A 325 33.77 -41.19 30.03
C LEU A 325 35.07 -40.38 30.04
N GLY A 326 35.10 -39.23 30.74
CA GLY A 326 36.25 -38.35 30.80
C GLY A 326 36.49 -37.58 29.46
N VAL A 327 35.48 -37.46 28.61
CA VAL A 327 35.57 -36.65 27.38
C VAL A 327 35.56 -35.18 27.75
N GLU A 328 36.63 -34.47 27.37
CA GLU A 328 36.78 -33.05 27.74
C GLU A 328 36.01 -32.10 26.80
N ILE A 329 35.15 -31.28 27.41
CA ILE A 329 34.57 -30.10 26.77
C ILE A 329 35.52 -28.94 27.06
N PRO A 330 36.25 -28.42 26.04
CA PRO A 330 37.34 -27.50 26.30
C PRO A 330 36.86 -26.12 26.74
N PHE A 331 37.59 -25.55 27.71
CA PHE A 331 37.49 -24.13 28.00
C PHE A 331 38.30 -23.31 27.00
N PRO A 332 38.04 -22.03 26.86
CA PRO A 332 38.89 -21.17 26.03
C PRO A 332 40.33 -21.17 26.49
N HIS A 333 41.25 -21.70 25.68
CA HIS A 333 42.67 -21.73 25.97
C HIS A 333 43.37 -20.54 25.31
N ARG A 334 44.37 -19.97 26.03
CA ARG A 334 45.28 -18.96 25.51
C ARG A 334 46.71 -19.38 25.79
N THR A 335 47.54 -19.44 24.76
CA THR A 335 48.98 -19.63 24.90
C THR A 335 49.61 -18.28 25.15
N VAL A 336 50.27 -18.10 26.28
CA VAL A 336 50.99 -16.89 26.63
C VAL A 336 52.49 -17.13 26.46
N TYR A 337 53.14 -16.45 25.54
CA TYR A 337 54.57 -16.45 25.36
C TYR A 337 55.20 -15.35 26.19
N HIS A 338 55.92 -15.73 27.25
CA HIS A 338 56.73 -14.78 28.03
C HIS A 338 58.11 -14.64 27.34
N ARG A 339 58.37 -13.48 26.74
CA ARG A 339 59.68 -13.14 26.24
C ARG A 339 60.40 -12.28 27.28
N TYR A 340 61.44 -12.86 27.90
CA TYR A 340 62.32 -12.11 28.80
C TYR A 340 63.43 -11.46 27.96
N SER A 341 63.74 -10.19 28.20
CA SER A 341 64.94 -9.56 27.68
C SER A 341 66.14 -10.08 28.46
N GLU A 342 67.27 -10.34 27.77
CA GLU A 342 68.54 -10.72 28.43
C GLU A 342 68.87 -9.68 29.52
N GLY A 343 68.92 -10.08 30.79
CA GLY A 343 69.21 -9.21 31.96
C GLY A 343 68.15 -9.09 33.03
N THR A 344 66.94 -9.66 32.82
CA THR A 344 65.90 -9.68 33.88
C THR A 344 65.95 -11.01 34.62
N SER A 345 66.36 -10.99 35.90
CA SER A 345 66.31 -12.19 36.77
C SER A 345 64.85 -12.66 36.88
N ILE A 346 64.62 -13.93 36.59
CA ILE A 346 63.31 -14.59 36.76
C ILE A 346 62.96 -14.55 38.26
N PRO A 347 61.83 -13.96 38.69
CA PRO A 347 61.42 -14.12 40.05
C PRO A 347 61.17 -15.60 40.31
N ALA A 348 61.78 -16.15 41.36
CA ALA A 348 61.57 -17.54 41.75
C ALA A 348 60.05 -17.78 42.00
N PRO A 349 59.51 -18.94 41.56
CA PRO A 349 58.14 -19.28 41.83
C PRO A 349 57.95 -19.27 43.37
N HIS A 350 56.98 -18.47 43.87
CA HIS A 350 56.59 -18.52 45.30
C HIS A 350 56.04 -19.90 45.59
N THR A 351 56.88 -20.75 46.17
CA THR A 351 56.43 -21.98 46.78
C THR A 351 55.69 -21.61 48.07
N SER A 352 54.37 -21.85 48.05
CA SER A 352 53.47 -21.70 49.20
C SER A 352 53.78 -22.77 50.27
N GLN A 353 54.93 -22.62 50.96
CA GLN A 353 55.31 -23.50 52.05
C GLN A 353 55.29 -22.84 53.46
N ASP A 354 54.69 -21.63 53.56
CA ASP A 354 54.65 -20.91 54.86
C ASP A 354 53.29 -20.81 55.55
N SER A 355 52.28 -21.63 55.14
CA SER A 355 50.99 -21.58 55.85
C SER A 355 50.70 -22.61 56.91
N ASP A 356 51.67 -23.48 57.25
CA ASP A 356 51.45 -24.53 58.26
C ASP A 356 52.13 -24.30 59.63
N GLN A 357 52.81 -23.15 59.83
CA GLN A 357 53.48 -22.87 61.15
C GLN A 357 52.73 -21.94 62.11
N GLU A 358 51.59 -21.32 61.66
CA GLU A 358 50.82 -20.45 62.59
C GLU A 358 49.57 -21.09 63.22
N ARG A 359 49.35 -22.38 63.03
CA ARG A 359 48.20 -23.07 63.66
C ARG A 359 48.52 -23.87 64.91
N THR A 360 49.78 -23.79 65.52
CA THR A 360 50.12 -24.54 66.71
C THR A 360 50.49 -23.67 67.91
N ALA A 361 50.13 -22.40 67.94
CA ALA A 361 50.32 -21.53 69.07
C ALA A 361 49.16 -20.53 69.22
N ALA A 362 47.99 -21.02 69.66
CA ALA A 362 47.01 -20.32 70.50
C ALA A 362 45.91 -21.29 70.93
#